data_51c62641d47cd68f1ec4abc30014937d
#
_entry.id   51c62641d47cd68f1ec4abc30014937d
#
_cell.length_a   1.000
_cell.length_b   1.000
_cell.length_c   1.000
_cell.angle_alpha   90.00
_cell.angle_beta   90.00
_cell.angle_gamma   90.00
#
_symmetry.space_group_name_H-M   'P 1'
#
loop_
_entity.id
_entity.type
_entity.pdbx_description
1 polymer ?
#
loop_
_entity_poly.entity_id
_entity_poly.type
_entity_poly.pdbx_seq_one_letter_code
_entity_poly.pdbx_strand_id
1 'polypeptide(L)'
;RYLLKPLVALFDKLIFSKVRENFGGELKFFIGGGALLDKNLQKFYVGIGIPMFQGYGLSEATPVISSNGPELYRFGSSGKLVKPIELKICDSEGKELPVGEQGEIVVKGENVMAGYWKNPESTAETVKDGYLYTGDLGYMSKEGLLYVKGRFKSLLISSDGEKYSPEGIEEALVE
;
A
#
# COMPACT_ATOMS: atom_id res chain seq x y z
N ARG A 1 -8.74 9.54 28.65
CA ARG A 1 -9.13 10.05 27.31
C ARG A 1 -9.96 11.34 27.38
N TYR A 2 -10.87 11.50 28.37
CA TYR A 2 -11.72 12.71 28.53
C TYR A 2 -10.96 13.91 29.09
N LEU A 3 -9.97 13.71 29.96
CA LEU A 3 -9.15 14.76 30.59
C LEU A 3 -8.26 15.55 29.59
N LEU A 4 -7.94 14.96 28.44
CA LEU A 4 -7.09 15.60 27.42
C LEU A 4 -7.87 16.41 26.38
N LYS A 5 -9.21 16.32 26.35
CA LYS A 5 -10.03 17.04 25.36
C LYS A 5 -9.80 18.55 25.31
N PRO A 6 -9.76 19.27 26.45
CA PRO A 6 -9.54 20.72 26.40
C PRO A 6 -8.14 21.07 25.90
N LEU A 7 -7.13 20.26 26.23
CA LEU A 7 -5.78 20.44 25.75
C LEU A 7 -5.68 20.21 24.23
N VAL A 8 -6.30 19.15 23.74
CA VAL A 8 -6.38 18.86 22.29
C VAL A 8 -7.09 20.01 21.55
N ALA A 9 -8.20 20.52 22.08
CA ALA A 9 -8.92 21.66 21.48
C ALA A 9 -8.06 22.94 21.45
N LEU A 10 -7.28 23.17 22.51
CA LEU A 10 -6.34 24.30 22.55
C LEU A 10 -5.25 24.17 21.47
N PHE A 11 -4.60 22.99 21.36
CA PHE A 11 -3.60 22.72 20.32
C PHE A 11 -4.21 22.78 18.91
N ASP A 12 -5.43 22.30 18.74
CA ASP A 12 -6.15 22.40 17.48
C ASP A 12 -6.28 23.88 17.05
N LYS A 13 -6.76 24.72 17.95
CA LYS A 13 -6.95 26.15 17.68
C LYS A 13 -5.65 26.92 17.44
N LEU A 14 -4.58 26.60 18.18
CA LEU A 14 -3.34 27.37 18.14
C LEU A 14 -2.36 26.91 17.05
N ILE A 15 -2.39 25.62 16.72
CA ILE A 15 -1.37 24.99 15.85
C ILE A 15 -2.01 24.28 14.67
N PHE A 16 -2.89 23.30 14.92
CA PHE A 16 -3.35 22.40 13.85
C PHE A 16 -4.28 23.11 12.85
N SER A 17 -5.10 24.05 13.30
CA SER A 17 -5.91 24.88 12.38
C SER A 17 -5.01 25.66 11.42
N LYS A 18 -3.91 26.25 11.90
CA LYS A 18 -2.96 27.00 11.06
C LYS A 18 -2.26 26.10 10.05
N VAL A 19 -1.94 24.86 10.45
CA VAL A 19 -1.39 23.87 9.50
C VAL A 19 -2.43 23.54 8.42
N ARG A 20 -3.69 23.33 8.80
CA ARG A 20 -4.78 23.08 7.83
C ARG A 20 -5.05 24.27 6.91
N GLU A 21 -4.93 25.51 7.42
CA GLU A 21 -5.05 26.72 6.61
C GLU A 21 -4.02 26.81 5.50
N ASN A 22 -2.78 26.32 5.71
CA ASN A 22 -1.77 26.24 4.66
C ASN A 22 -2.17 25.31 3.50
N PHE A 23 -3.13 24.40 3.74
CA PHE A 23 -3.76 23.56 2.72
C PHE A 23 -5.11 24.11 2.24
N GLY A 24 -5.38 25.40 2.46
CA GLY A 24 -6.61 26.10 2.06
C GLY A 24 -7.78 25.94 3.03
N GLY A 25 -7.62 25.25 4.17
CA GLY A 25 -8.64 25.10 5.21
C GLY A 25 -9.76 24.10 4.91
N GLU A 26 -9.99 23.76 3.64
CA GLU A 26 -11.10 22.91 3.18
C GLU A 26 -10.68 21.47 2.87
N LEU A 27 -9.39 21.16 2.93
CA LEU A 27 -8.88 19.83 2.62
C LEU A 27 -9.31 18.81 3.68
N LYS A 28 -10.01 17.78 3.26
CA LYS A 28 -10.57 16.74 4.14
C LYS A 28 -9.67 15.54 4.29
N PHE A 29 -8.93 15.18 3.25
CA PHE A 29 -8.00 14.06 3.23
C PHE A 29 -7.04 14.15 2.04
N PHE A 30 -5.92 13.41 2.12
CA PHE A 30 -5.04 13.13 0.99
C PHE A 30 -5.25 11.71 0.50
N ILE A 31 -4.98 11.47 -0.77
CA ILE A 31 -4.78 10.14 -1.32
C ILE A 31 -3.34 10.08 -1.83
N GLY A 32 -2.57 9.13 -1.33
CA GLY A 32 -1.18 8.89 -1.72
C GLY A 32 -1.03 7.52 -2.39
N GLY A 33 -0.15 7.45 -3.37
CA GLY A 33 0.19 6.22 -4.08
C GLY A 33 1.56 6.34 -4.75
N GLY A 34 2.06 5.23 -5.34
CA GLY A 34 3.33 5.20 -6.06
C GLY A 34 4.56 4.94 -5.17
N ALA A 35 4.47 5.17 -3.86
CA ALA A 35 5.48 4.81 -2.88
C ALA A 35 4.82 4.42 -1.55
N LEU A 36 5.57 3.68 -0.71
CA LEU A 36 5.12 3.40 0.66
C LEU A 36 5.18 4.68 1.49
N LEU A 37 4.11 4.96 2.21
CA LEU A 37 4.03 6.13 3.07
C LEU A 37 4.42 5.74 4.51
N ASP A 38 5.34 6.50 5.10
CA ASP A 38 5.78 6.30 6.49
C ASP A 38 4.60 6.32 7.46
N LYS A 39 4.58 5.38 8.41
CA LYS A 39 3.48 5.21 9.38
C LYS A 39 3.38 6.36 10.36
N ASN A 40 4.51 6.99 10.73
CA ASN A 40 4.50 8.11 11.67
C ASN A 40 3.95 9.36 10.98
N LEU A 41 4.28 9.52 9.69
CA LEU A 41 3.68 10.58 8.86
C LEU A 41 2.16 10.39 8.72
N GLN A 42 1.69 9.15 8.49
CA GLN A 42 0.25 8.84 8.48
C GLN A 42 -0.42 9.22 9.81
N LYS A 43 0.20 8.83 10.94
CA LYS A 43 -0.32 9.17 12.29
C LYS A 43 -0.35 10.68 12.52
N PHE A 44 0.68 11.40 12.08
CA PHE A 44 0.74 12.86 12.17
C PHE A 44 -0.43 13.51 11.43
N TYR A 45 -0.65 13.16 10.16
CA TYR A 45 -1.74 13.73 9.36
C TYR A 45 -3.13 13.39 9.92
N VAL A 46 -3.33 12.18 10.43
CA VAL A 46 -4.55 11.83 11.15
C VAL A 46 -4.70 12.68 12.41
N GLY A 47 -3.61 12.91 13.14
CA GLY A 47 -3.58 13.74 14.37
C GLY A 47 -3.98 15.19 14.14
N ILE A 48 -3.61 15.78 13.00
CA ILE A 48 -4.00 17.16 12.63
C ILE A 48 -5.35 17.24 11.91
N GLY A 49 -6.05 16.13 11.72
CA GLY A 49 -7.40 16.08 11.15
C GLY A 49 -7.46 16.01 9.61
N ILE A 50 -6.35 15.75 8.93
CA ILE A 50 -6.30 15.55 7.47
C ILE A 50 -5.70 14.16 7.19
N PRO A 51 -6.47 13.06 7.29
CA PRO A 51 -5.94 11.72 7.10
C PRO A 51 -5.38 11.52 5.68
N MET A 52 -4.30 10.74 5.58
CA MET A 52 -3.72 10.31 4.31
C MET A 52 -4.14 8.86 4.03
N PHE A 53 -4.91 8.66 2.99
CA PHE A 53 -5.30 7.33 2.52
C PHE A 53 -4.28 6.84 1.51
N GLN A 54 -3.55 5.80 1.89
CA GLN A 54 -2.62 5.17 0.97
C GLN A 54 -3.36 4.19 0.06
N GLY A 55 -3.07 4.31 -1.25
CA GLY A 55 -3.44 3.34 -2.26
C GLY A 55 -2.21 2.61 -2.82
N TYR A 56 -2.46 1.50 -3.48
CA TYR A 56 -1.48 0.73 -4.23
C TYR A 56 -1.98 0.49 -5.64
N GLY A 57 -1.05 0.56 -6.57
CA GLY A 57 -1.30 0.23 -7.96
C GLY A 57 -0.08 0.51 -8.83
N LEU A 58 -0.19 0.17 -10.09
CA LEU A 58 0.85 0.30 -11.12
C LEU A 58 0.21 0.55 -12.48
N SER A 59 0.98 1.08 -13.43
CA SER A 59 0.49 1.42 -14.77
C SER A 59 -0.12 0.23 -15.49
N GLU A 60 0.42 -0.96 -15.27
CA GLU A 60 -0.03 -2.23 -15.82
C GLU A 60 -1.41 -2.66 -15.30
N ALA A 61 -1.93 -2.00 -14.25
CA ALA A 61 -3.25 -2.26 -13.66
C ALA A 61 -4.16 -1.00 -13.63
N THR A 62 -3.93 0.01 -14.43
CA THR A 62 -4.75 1.18 -14.82
C THR A 62 -5.41 1.98 -13.68
N PRO A 63 -4.72 2.64 -12.80
CA PRO A 63 -3.52 2.21 -12.10
C PRO A 63 -3.83 1.57 -10.74
N VAL A 64 -5.07 1.70 -10.18
CA VAL A 64 -5.40 1.43 -8.77
C VAL A 64 -5.84 -0.02 -8.57
N ILE A 65 -5.16 -0.72 -7.67
CA ILE A 65 -5.49 -2.08 -7.23
C ILE A 65 -6.18 -2.05 -5.86
N SER A 66 -5.69 -1.24 -4.93
CA SER A 66 -6.28 -1.12 -3.59
C SER A 66 -6.16 0.29 -3.04
N SER A 67 -7.01 0.66 -2.10
CA SER A 67 -6.97 1.95 -1.40
C SER A 67 -7.55 1.86 0.00
N ASN A 68 -6.94 2.59 0.93
CA ASN A 68 -7.58 2.93 2.19
C ASN A 68 -8.75 3.90 1.94
N GLY A 69 -9.68 3.93 2.88
CA GLY A 69 -10.80 4.85 2.87
C GLY A 69 -11.31 5.13 4.28
N PRO A 70 -12.28 6.03 4.43
CA PRO A 70 -12.79 6.45 5.74
C PRO A 70 -13.46 5.30 6.52
N GLU A 71 -14.03 4.31 5.83
CA GLU A 71 -14.73 3.19 6.48
C GLU A 71 -13.79 2.18 7.11
N LEU A 72 -12.63 1.95 6.48
CA LEU A 72 -11.62 1.04 6.99
C LEU A 72 -10.24 1.58 6.66
N TYR A 73 -9.53 1.99 7.69
CA TYR A 73 -8.19 2.58 7.63
C TYR A 73 -7.27 1.89 8.65
N ARG A 74 -6.12 1.43 8.17
CA ARG A 74 -5.05 0.88 9.02
C ARG A 74 -3.72 1.47 8.59
N PHE A 75 -2.95 1.97 9.55
CA PHE A 75 -1.62 2.50 9.30
C PHE A 75 -0.71 1.46 8.65
N GLY A 76 -0.03 1.85 7.60
CA GLY A 76 0.88 1.00 6.84
C GLY A 76 0.20 0.01 5.90
N SER A 77 -1.16 -0.03 5.83
CA SER A 77 -1.85 -0.80 4.78
C SER A 77 -2.07 0.04 3.53
N SER A 78 -2.17 -0.62 2.40
CA SER A 78 -2.62 -0.04 1.12
C SER A 78 -4.13 -0.19 0.90
N GLY A 79 -4.87 -0.62 1.93
CA GLY A 79 -6.32 -0.65 1.96
C GLY A 79 -6.97 -1.88 1.34
N LYS A 80 -8.27 -1.75 1.05
CA LYS A 80 -9.08 -2.79 0.40
C LYS A 80 -8.87 -2.78 -1.10
N LEU A 81 -9.08 -3.95 -1.72
CA LEU A 81 -9.13 -4.08 -3.17
C LEU A 81 -10.27 -3.23 -3.75
N VAL A 82 -9.99 -2.58 -4.86
CA VAL A 82 -11.00 -1.92 -5.69
C VAL A 82 -11.74 -3.00 -6.47
N LYS A 83 -13.08 -2.93 -6.49
CA LYS A 83 -13.88 -3.90 -7.23
C LYS A 83 -13.96 -3.54 -8.73
N PRO A 84 -13.99 -4.50 -9.64
CA PRO A 84 -13.94 -5.96 -9.45
C PRO A 84 -12.54 -6.55 -9.72
N ILE A 85 -11.63 -6.46 -8.75
CA ILE A 85 -10.27 -7.02 -8.86
C ILE A 85 -10.18 -8.29 -8.03
N GLU A 86 -9.61 -9.35 -8.63
CA GLU A 86 -9.16 -10.55 -7.95
C GLU A 86 -7.68 -10.42 -7.64
N LEU A 87 -7.25 -10.78 -6.43
CA LEU A 87 -5.86 -10.72 -6.00
C LEU A 87 -5.49 -12.01 -5.28
N LYS A 88 -4.29 -12.52 -5.59
CA LYS A 88 -3.63 -13.63 -4.94
C LYS A 88 -2.27 -13.20 -4.44
N ILE A 89 -1.80 -13.83 -3.38
CA ILE A 89 -0.42 -13.73 -2.92
C ILE A 89 0.23 -15.08 -3.26
N CYS A 90 1.30 -15.06 -4.05
CA CYS A 90 1.93 -16.27 -4.57
C CYS A 90 3.39 -16.38 -4.13
N ASP A 91 3.87 -17.62 -4.00
CA ASP A 91 5.29 -17.92 -3.82
C ASP A 91 6.06 -17.80 -5.16
N SER A 92 7.35 -18.14 -5.13
CA SER A 92 8.23 -18.10 -6.32
C SER A 92 7.88 -19.14 -7.39
N GLU A 93 7.06 -20.14 -7.06
CA GLU A 93 6.58 -21.18 -7.98
C GLU A 93 5.18 -20.82 -8.54
N GLY A 94 4.61 -19.70 -8.11
CA GLY A 94 3.28 -19.23 -8.52
C GLY A 94 2.13 -19.88 -7.76
N LYS A 95 2.41 -20.61 -6.67
CA LYS A 95 1.39 -21.21 -5.81
C LYS A 95 0.83 -20.17 -4.86
N GLU A 96 -0.50 -20.13 -4.73
CA GLU A 96 -1.19 -19.23 -3.81
C GLU A 96 -0.89 -19.56 -2.36
N LEU A 97 -0.53 -18.53 -1.59
CA LEU A 97 -0.19 -18.58 -0.18
C LEU A 97 -1.40 -18.28 0.71
N PRO A 98 -1.44 -18.82 1.93
CA PRO A 98 -2.46 -18.50 2.93
C PRO A 98 -2.48 -17.01 3.30
N VAL A 99 -3.63 -16.55 3.81
CA VAL A 99 -3.80 -15.18 4.33
C VAL A 99 -2.82 -14.91 5.45
N GLY A 100 -2.08 -13.82 5.33
CA GLY A 100 -1.06 -13.37 6.29
C GLY A 100 0.38 -13.74 5.88
N GLU A 101 0.55 -14.67 4.95
CA GLU A 101 1.87 -14.99 4.40
C GLU A 101 2.29 -14.00 3.31
N GLN A 102 3.60 -13.73 3.24
CA GLN A 102 4.19 -12.79 2.30
C GLN A 102 4.62 -13.48 1.01
N GLY A 103 4.26 -12.90 -0.12
CA GLY A 103 4.61 -13.38 -1.44
C GLY A 103 4.43 -12.31 -2.51
N GLU A 104 4.54 -12.70 -3.77
CA GLU A 104 4.28 -11.83 -4.91
C GLU A 104 2.79 -11.50 -4.99
N ILE A 105 2.49 -10.21 -5.18
CA ILE A 105 1.13 -9.73 -5.45
C ILE A 105 0.78 -10.05 -6.89
N VAL A 106 -0.25 -10.84 -7.12
CA VAL A 106 -0.73 -11.26 -8.44
C VAL A 106 -2.18 -10.86 -8.59
N VAL A 107 -2.52 -10.13 -9.65
CA VAL A 107 -3.86 -9.54 -9.81
C VAL A 107 -4.49 -9.88 -11.15
N LYS A 108 -5.82 -9.99 -11.15
CA LYS A 108 -6.64 -10.19 -12.34
C LYS A 108 -7.85 -9.27 -12.29
N GLY A 109 -8.20 -8.68 -13.42
CA GLY A 109 -9.36 -7.81 -13.55
C GLY A 109 -9.37 -7.09 -14.88
N GLU A 110 -10.47 -6.39 -15.16
CA GLU A 110 -10.62 -5.58 -16.38
C GLU A 110 -9.64 -4.41 -16.46
N ASN A 111 -9.06 -4.03 -15.33
CA ASN A 111 -8.04 -2.99 -15.21
C ASN A 111 -6.63 -3.46 -15.59
N VAL A 112 -6.40 -4.76 -15.77
CA VAL A 112 -5.09 -5.30 -16.20
C VAL A 112 -4.87 -4.96 -17.66
N MET A 113 -3.66 -4.48 -17.98
CA MET A 113 -3.25 -4.11 -19.33
C MET A 113 -3.40 -5.27 -20.33
N ALA A 114 -3.61 -4.95 -21.59
CA ALA A 114 -3.57 -5.93 -22.67
C ALA A 114 -2.14 -6.44 -22.97
N GLY A 115 -1.12 -5.65 -22.61
CA GLY A 115 0.29 -5.97 -22.78
C GLY A 115 1.15 -4.75 -23.04
N TYR A 116 2.46 -4.97 -23.09
CA TYR A 116 3.42 -3.94 -23.47
C TYR A 116 3.47 -3.73 -24.98
N TRP A 117 3.47 -2.45 -25.39
CA TRP A 117 3.48 -2.09 -26.80
C TRP A 117 4.71 -2.65 -27.53
N LYS A 118 4.47 -3.40 -28.60
CA LYS A 118 5.51 -4.06 -29.41
C LYS A 118 6.51 -4.92 -28.63
N ASN A 119 6.13 -5.41 -27.45
CA ASN A 119 6.96 -6.26 -26.62
C ASN A 119 6.16 -7.48 -26.11
N PRO A 120 5.88 -8.47 -26.97
CA PRO A 120 5.13 -9.66 -26.61
C PRO A 120 5.88 -10.55 -25.62
N GLU A 121 7.20 -10.55 -25.62
CA GLU A 121 8.04 -11.35 -24.73
C GLU A 121 7.85 -10.89 -23.27
N SER A 122 8.09 -9.59 -22.99
CA SER A 122 7.84 -9.04 -21.64
C SER A 122 6.37 -9.15 -21.23
N THR A 123 5.44 -9.08 -22.19
CA THR A 123 4.01 -9.28 -21.91
C THR A 123 3.75 -10.70 -21.40
N ALA A 124 4.29 -11.70 -22.07
CA ALA A 124 4.12 -13.12 -21.69
C ALA A 124 4.79 -13.47 -20.35
N GLU A 125 5.89 -12.77 -20.01
CA GLU A 125 6.55 -12.92 -18.71
C GLU A 125 5.72 -12.33 -17.57
N THR A 126 5.01 -11.21 -17.83
CA THR A 126 4.33 -10.42 -16.82
C THR A 126 2.85 -10.78 -16.67
N VAL A 127 2.17 -11.13 -17.77
CA VAL A 127 0.75 -11.53 -17.76
C VAL A 127 0.62 -12.99 -18.16
N LYS A 128 0.15 -13.84 -17.25
CA LYS A 128 -0.01 -15.29 -17.44
C LYS A 128 -1.44 -15.68 -17.07
N ASP A 129 -2.15 -16.32 -17.98
CA ASP A 129 -3.54 -16.78 -17.78
C ASP A 129 -4.51 -15.66 -17.32
N GLY A 130 -4.23 -14.44 -17.80
CA GLY A 130 -4.98 -13.23 -17.43
C GLY A 130 -4.63 -12.65 -16.04
N TYR A 131 -3.64 -13.20 -15.36
CA TYR A 131 -3.08 -12.67 -14.12
C TYR A 131 -1.82 -11.85 -14.39
N LEU A 132 -1.77 -10.65 -13.85
CA LEU A 132 -0.60 -9.77 -13.83
C LEU A 132 0.27 -10.11 -12.61
N TYR A 133 1.49 -10.53 -12.84
CA TYR A 133 2.54 -10.71 -11.84
C TYR A 133 3.24 -9.38 -11.63
N THR A 134 2.94 -8.72 -10.52
CA THR A 134 3.33 -7.32 -10.31
C THR A 134 4.82 -7.13 -10.00
N GLY A 135 5.49 -8.18 -9.56
CA GLY A 135 6.85 -8.12 -9.04
C GLY A 135 6.95 -7.43 -7.67
N ASP A 136 5.82 -7.09 -7.05
CA ASP A 136 5.78 -6.48 -5.72
C ASP A 136 5.51 -7.53 -4.64
N LEU A 137 6.17 -7.36 -3.49
CA LEU A 137 6.01 -8.18 -2.31
C LEU A 137 4.88 -7.64 -1.44
N GLY A 138 4.02 -8.51 -0.95
CA GLY A 138 2.97 -8.10 -0.03
C GLY A 138 2.23 -9.27 0.62
N TYR A 139 1.21 -8.95 1.40
CA TYR A 139 0.30 -9.94 1.98
C TYR A 139 -1.09 -9.38 2.18
N MET A 140 -2.08 -10.26 2.24
CA MET A 140 -3.45 -9.92 2.65
C MET A 140 -3.63 -10.18 4.13
N SER A 141 -4.18 -9.23 4.86
CA SER A 141 -4.55 -9.44 6.26
C SER A 141 -5.88 -10.19 6.39
N LYS A 142 -6.16 -10.73 7.58
CA LYS A 142 -7.46 -11.36 7.92
C LYS A 142 -8.65 -10.40 7.79
N GLU A 143 -8.40 -9.09 7.85
CA GLU A 143 -9.41 -8.04 7.66
C GLU A 143 -9.66 -7.71 6.17
N GLY A 144 -8.95 -8.36 5.25
CA GLY A 144 -9.04 -8.11 3.81
C GLY A 144 -8.34 -6.83 3.36
N LEU A 145 -7.27 -6.42 4.06
CA LEU A 145 -6.44 -5.28 3.69
C LEU A 145 -5.13 -5.77 3.09
N LEU A 146 -4.71 -5.12 2.01
CA LEU A 146 -3.42 -5.34 1.38
C LEU A 146 -2.32 -4.55 2.11
N TYR A 147 -1.20 -5.21 2.34
CA TYR A 147 0.04 -4.61 2.83
C TYR A 147 1.14 -4.86 1.80
N VAL A 148 1.62 -3.81 1.17
CA VAL A 148 2.78 -3.86 0.26
C VAL A 148 4.04 -3.68 1.10
N LYS A 149 5.11 -4.44 0.77
CA LYS A 149 6.34 -4.52 1.56
C LYS A 149 7.60 -4.19 0.79
N GLY A 150 7.51 -4.02 -0.52
CA GLY A 150 8.63 -3.73 -1.41
C GLY A 150 8.56 -4.54 -2.68
N ARG A 151 9.72 -4.88 -3.26
CA ARG A 151 9.82 -5.63 -4.52
C ARG A 151 10.09 -7.10 -4.26
N PHE A 152 9.28 -7.97 -4.85
CA PHE A 152 9.42 -9.42 -4.70
C PHE A 152 10.74 -9.95 -5.28
N LYS A 153 11.16 -9.44 -6.45
CA LYS A 153 12.40 -9.82 -7.12
C LYS A 153 13.68 -9.26 -6.46
N SER A 154 13.55 -8.29 -5.54
CA SER A 154 14.67 -7.69 -4.82
C SER A 154 14.91 -8.32 -3.46
N LEU A 155 14.20 -9.41 -3.12
CA LEU A 155 14.39 -10.10 -1.85
C LEU A 155 15.82 -10.62 -1.70
N LEU A 156 16.45 -10.24 -0.61
CA LEU A 156 17.72 -10.81 -0.16
C LEU A 156 17.42 -12.10 0.61
N ILE A 157 18.07 -13.16 0.25
CA ILE A 157 17.94 -14.44 0.94
C ILE A 157 19.20 -14.64 1.76
N SER A 158 19.06 -14.71 3.09
CA SER A 158 20.18 -15.00 3.97
C SER A 158 20.58 -16.49 3.91
N SER A 159 21.71 -16.83 4.50
CA SER A 159 22.24 -18.20 4.48
C SER A 159 21.35 -19.23 5.22
N ASP A 160 20.48 -18.77 6.09
CA ASP A 160 19.47 -19.58 6.82
C ASP A 160 18.12 -19.68 6.08
N GLY A 161 18.01 -19.04 4.90
CA GLY A 161 16.81 -19.06 4.05
C GLY A 161 15.76 -18.00 4.38
N GLU A 162 16.04 -17.10 5.33
CA GLU A 162 15.15 -15.97 5.60
C GLU A 162 15.20 -14.95 4.46
N LYS A 163 14.03 -14.35 4.19
CA LYS A 163 13.83 -13.38 3.08
C LYS A 163 13.64 -11.98 3.63
N TYR A 164 14.52 -11.08 3.25
CA TYR A 164 14.49 -9.67 3.64
C TYR A 164 14.29 -8.78 2.41
N SER A 165 13.38 -7.79 2.51
CA SER A 165 13.33 -6.74 1.49
C SER A 165 14.39 -5.67 1.79
N PRO A 166 15.10 -5.14 0.79
CA PRO A 166 16.02 -4.00 0.98
C PRO A 166 15.34 -2.81 1.66
N GLU A 167 14.11 -2.51 1.27
CA GLU A 167 13.31 -1.42 1.82
C GLU A 167 13.03 -1.63 3.32
N GLY A 168 12.80 -2.87 3.75
CA GLY A 168 12.61 -3.19 5.17
C GLY A 168 13.89 -3.02 6.00
N ILE A 169 15.07 -3.27 5.40
CA ILE A 169 16.35 -3.04 6.05
C ILE A 169 16.63 -1.53 6.13
N GLU A 170 16.37 -0.78 5.05
CA GLU A 170 16.52 0.67 5.01
C GLU A 170 15.61 1.36 6.03
N GLU A 171 14.34 0.95 6.15
CA GLU A 171 13.40 1.47 7.16
C GLU A 171 13.94 1.25 8.59
N ALA A 172 14.49 0.07 8.87
CA ALA A 172 15.07 -0.26 10.18
C ALA A 172 16.37 0.51 10.53
N LEU A 173 17.08 1.00 9.52
CA LEU A 173 18.32 1.79 9.73
C LEU A 173 18.06 3.28 10.00
N VAL A 174 16.84 3.76 9.71
CA VAL A 174 16.44 5.18 9.86
C VAL A 174 15.63 5.42 11.13
N GLU A 175 15.16 4.35 11.83
CA GLU A 175 14.53 4.42 13.15
C GLU A 175 15.57 4.57 14.27
#